data_290c15b89ef8dd8f324caf931fd375c4
#
_entry.id   290c15b89ef8dd8f324caf931fd375c4
#
_cell.length_a   1.000
_cell.length_b   1.000
_cell.length_c   1.000
_cell.angle_alpha   90.00
_cell.angle_beta   90.00
_cell.angle_gamma   90.00
#
_symmetry.space_group_name_H-M   'P 1'
#
loop_
_entity.id
_entity.type
_entity.pdbx_description
1 polymer ?
#
loop_
_entity_poly.entity_id
_entity_poly.type
_entity_poly.pdbx_seq_one_letter_code
_entity_poly.pdbx_strand_id
1 'polypeptide(L)'
;MLLKDKTVVIFGGSGAIGRAAALAMAKESARIFLAARQADKLEKAAAEIRAAGGSVETLQLDVLDGGQTTAQVANLAGRTGGIDIVVNATGFLHNQGKTLAQLSLAEYHQGFVPFLDAQFTIAQAVAPWIGGEREGVIITTIPPSATMAVPGHLGHIVGCAAMEAFIKALARELGAKNIRVLGVRSHAIADAVLAGSYTAEVFATKAQALGLSVEQWLGGAAHSTMLQRLPTLAQIAGVITFLASPSAAAMTATVVNVTAGATLS
;
A
#
# COMPACT_ATOMS: atom_id res chain seq x y z
N MET A 1 23.68 0.40 -1.48
CA MET A 1 22.55 0.87 -0.64
C MET A 1 21.75 1.87 -1.46
N LEU A 2 20.57 1.45 -1.88
CA LEU A 2 19.75 2.20 -2.83
C LEU A 2 19.07 3.43 -2.20
N LEU A 3 18.85 3.42 -0.87
CA LEU A 3 18.04 4.42 -0.16
C LEU A 3 18.80 5.06 1.01
N LYS A 4 20.13 5.11 0.91
CA LYS A 4 20.98 5.68 1.97
C LYS A 4 20.52 7.10 2.32
N ASP A 5 20.33 7.34 3.62
CA ASP A 5 19.93 8.61 4.24
C ASP A 5 18.55 9.15 3.79
N LYS A 6 17.74 8.33 3.08
CA LYS A 6 16.39 8.71 2.67
C LYS A 6 15.41 8.64 3.84
N THR A 7 14.61 9.68 4.01
CA THR A 7 13.47 9.74 4.95
C THR A 7 12.25 9.11 4.30
N VAL A 8 11.79 7.97 4.85
CA VAL A 8 10.68 7.17 4.33
C VAL A 8 9.53 7.14 5.31
N VAL A 9 8.34 7.55 4.87
CA VAL A 9 7.10 7.43 5.65
C VAL A 9 6.22 6.34 5.06
N ILE A 10 5.83 5.36 5.88
CA ILE A 10 5.00 4.22 5.45
C ILE A 10 3.67 4.25 6.21
N PHE A 11 2.61 4.68 5.55
CA PHE A 11 1.24 4.60 6.05
C PHE A 11 0.73 3.17 5.89
N GLY A 12 0.06 2.64 6.92
CA GLY A 12 -0.22 1.21 7.02
C GLY A 12 1.02 0.39 7.42
N GLY A 13 2.00 1.01 8.06
CA GLY A 13 3.30 0.43 8.41
C GLY A 13 3.25 -0.78 9.33
N SER A 14 2.16 -0.96 10.09
CA SER A 14 1.94 -2.16 10.92
C SER A 14 1.34 -3.35 10.15
N GLY A 15 0.86 -3.13 8.91
CA GLY A 15 0.32 -4.17 8.04
C GLY A 15 1.41 -5.01 7.37
N ALA A 16 1.01 -6.14 6.78
CA ALA A 16 1.97 -7.10 6.20
C ALA A 16 2.85 -6.47 5.10
N ILE A 17 2.25 -5.78 4.12
CA ILE A 17 2.99 -5.13 3.03
C ILE A 17 3.84 -3.97 3.57
N GLY A 18 3.25 -3.09 4.40
CA GLY A 18 3.96 -1.94 4.96
C GLY A 18 5.19 -2.34 5.78
N ARG A 19 5.04 -3.38 6.63
CA ARG A 19 6.14 -3.94 7.41
C ARG A 19 7.23 -4.56 6.54
N ALA A 20 6.84 -5.34 5.52
CA ALA A 20 7.80 -5.94 4.59
C ALA A 20 8.56 -4.89 3.79
N ALA A 21 7.88 -3.85 3.30
CA ALA A 21 8.50 -2.72 2.60
C ALA A 21 9.46 -1.95 3.53
N ALA A 22 9.04 -1.68 4.78
CA ALA A 22 9.87 -1.03 5.79
C ALA A 22 11.18 -1.80 6.05
N LEU A 23 11.08 -3.12 6.24
CA LEU A 23 12.25 -3.97 6.47
C LEU A 23 13.19 -3.99 5.25
N ALA A 24 12.65 -4.08 4.04
CA ALA A 24 13.44 -4.04 2.81
C ALA A 24 14.15 -2.70 2.62
N MET A 25 13.45 -1.59 2.83
CA MET A 25 14.02 -0.24 2.70
C MET A 25 15.04 0.08 3.81
N ALA A 26 14.81 -0.41 5.04
CA ALA A 26 15.76 -0.27 6.14
C ALA A 26 17.09 -0.97 5.84
N LYS A 27 17.06 -2.14 5.19
CA LYS A 27 18.26 -2.84 4.71
C LYS A 27 19.04 -2.05 3.65
N GLU A 28 18.37 -1.14 2.95
CA GLU A 28 18.97 -0.19 2.01
C GLU A 28 19.37 1.14 2.67
N SER A 29 19.45 1.15 4.00
CA SER A 29 19.86 2.30 4.84
C SER A 29 18.91 3.50 4.79
N ALA A 30 17.62 3.27 4.56
CA ALA A 30 16.59 4.28 4.74
C ALA A 30 16.29 4.50 6.22
N ARG A 31 15.93 5.73 6.57
CA ARG A 31 15.35 6.09 7.86
C ARG A 31 13.83 5.95 7.79
N ILE A 32 13.29 5.00 8.53
CA ILE A 32 11.89 4.57 8.42
C ILE A 32 11.00 5.25 9.46
N PHE A 33 9.82 5.71 9.04
CA PHE A 33 8.75 6.19 9.89
C PHE A 33 7.48 5.39 9.60
N LEU A 34 7.03 4.57 10.56
CA LEU A 34 5.84 3.73 10.42
C LEU A 34 4.62 4.47 10.95
N ALA A 35 3.61 4.68 10.12
CA ALA A 35 2.35 5.31 10.49
C ALA A 35 1.20 4.29 10.48
N ALA A 36 0.45 4.16 11.57
CA ALA A 36 -0.78 3.39 11.68
C ALA A 36 -1.57 3.71 12.97
N ARG A 37 -2.79 3.17 13.08
CA ARG A 37 -3.71 3.46 14.19
C ARG A 37 -3.36 2.74 15.50
N GLN A 38 -2.86 1.51 15.41
CA GLN A 38 -2.66 0.63 16.58
C GLN A 38 -1.21 0.68 17.03
N ALA A 39 -0.96 1.35 18.18
CA ALA A 39 0.38 1.55 18.72
C ALA A 39 1.13 0.23 18.98
N ASP A 40 0.46 -0.78 19.55
CA ASP A 40 1.09 -2.07 19.86
C ASP A 40 1.58 -2.79 18.60
N LYS A 41 0.78 -2.77 17.52
CA LYS A 41 1.18 -3.35 16.24
C LYS A 41 2.30 -2.57 15.57
N LEU A 42 2.30 -1.23 15.70
CA LEU A 42 3.39 -0.39 15.21
C LEU A 42 4.69 -0.72 15.91
N GLU A 43 4.67 -0.80 17.24
CA GLU A 43 5.87 -1.08 18.02
C GLU A 43 6.41 -2.48 17.76
N LYS A 44 5.53 -3.47 17.58
CA LYS A 44 5.95 -4.82 17.16
C LYS A 44 6.68 -4.78 15.80
N ALA A 45 6.14 -4.06 14.82
CA ALA A 45 6.78 -3.91 13.51
C ALA A 45 8.12 -3.15 13.62
N ALA A 46 8.17 -2.11 14.45
CA ALA A 46 9.39 -1.34 14.68
C ALA A 46 10.47 -2.18 15.37
N ALA A 47 10.10 -3.02 16.34
CA ALA A 47 11.04 -3.93 17.02
C ALA A 47 11.71 -4.90 16.04
N GLU A 48 10.97 -5.44 15.07
CA GLU A 48 11.53 -6.31 14.03
C GLU A 48 12.57 -5.58 13.15
N ILE A 49 12.28 -4.31 12.79
CA ILE A 49 13.19 -3.49 11.98
C ILE A 49 14.47 -3.14 12.78
N ARG A 50 14.33 -2.76 14.06
CA ARG A 50 15.48 -2.49 14.94
C ARG A 50 16.34 -3.73 15.14
N ALA A 51 15.70 -4.91 15.34
CA ALA A 51 16.40 -6.18 15.46
C ALA A 51 17.22 -6.53 14.21
N ALA A 52 16.77 -6.08 13.03
CA ALA A 52 17.50 -6.20 11.77
C ALA A 52 18.55 -5.09 11.54
N GLY A 53 18.80 -4.22 12.52
CA GLY A 53 19.76 -3.12 12.45
C GLY A 53 19.24 -1.86 11.75
N GLY A 54 17.94 -1.78 11.47
CA GLY A 54 17.32 -0.62 10.80
C GLY A 54 16.99 0.53 11.73
N SER A 55 17.00 1.75 11.20
CA SER A 55 16.52 2.96 11.90
C SER A 55 15.02 3.12 11.69
N VAL A 56 14.24 3.15 12.78
CA VAL A 56 12.78 3.26 12.69
C VAL A 56 12.18 4.02 13.87
N GLU A 57 11.22 4.87 13.56
CA GLU A 57 10.32 5.56 14.51
C GLU A 57 8.85 5.23 14.18
N THR A 58 7.95 5.33 15.17
CA THR A 58 6.53 5.08 15.01
C THR A 58 5.72 6.36 15.11
N LEU A 59 4.66 6.48 14.30
CA LEU A 59 3.69 7.58 14.27
C LEU A 59 2.30 7.00 14.44
N GLN A 60 1.72 7.13 15.62
CA GLN A 60 0.34 6.71 15.84
C GLN A 60 -0.61 7.75 15.28
N LEU A 61 -1.33 7.41 14.21
CA LEU A 61 -2.33 8.28 13.57
C LEU A 61 -3.39 7.46 12.82
N ASP A 62 -4.55 8.07 12.62
CA ASP A 62 -5.56 7.59 11.67
C ASP A 62 -5.48 8.45 10.40
N VAL A 63 -5.21 7.83 9.27
CA VAL A 63 -5.13 8.52 7.97
C VAL A 63 -6.46 9.15 7.53
N LEU A 64 -7.58 8.74 8.13
CA LEU A 64 -8.89 9.33 7.88
C LEU A 64 -9.13 10.59 8.74
N ASP A 65 -8.28 10.85 9.75
CA ASP A 65 -8.22 12.12 10.45
C ASP A 65 -7.19 13.03 9.77
N GLY A 66 -7.68 13.89 8.85
CA GLY A 66 -6.82 14.79 8.08
C GLY A 66 -6.06 15.81 8.93
N GLY A 67 -6.66 16.28 10.04
CA GLY A 67 -6.00 17.19 10.98
C GLY A 67 -4.82 16.53 11.68
N GLN A 68 -5.04 15.34 12.24
CA GLN A 68 -3.99 14.55 12.89
C GLN A 68 -2.88 14.19 11.91
N THR A 69 -3.23 13.70 10.72
CA THR A 69 -2.27 13.30 9.70
C THR A 69 -1.39 14.48 9.28
N THR A 70 -1.98 15.65 8.99
CA THR A 70 -1.23 16.87 8.62
C THR A 70 -0.29 17.30 9.73
N ALA A 71 -0.74 17.34 10.99
CA ALA A 71 0.07 17.76 12.12
C ALA A 71 1.28 16.82 12.36
N GLN A 72 1.06 15.52 12.32
CA GLN A 72 2.11 14.51 12.52
C GLN A 72 3.14 14.53 11.38
N VAL A 73 2.70 14.65 10.13
CA VAL A 73 3.58 14.76 8.96
C VAL A 73 4.41 16.04 9.02
N ALA A 74 3.80 17.19 9.35
CA ALA A 74 4.53 18.46 9.48
C ALA A 74 5.59 18.42 10.60
N ASN A 75 5.25 17.85 11.76
CA ASN A 75 6.20 17.65 12.86
C ASN A 75 7.40 16.79 12.43
N LEU A 76 7.12 15.64 11.78
CA LEU A 76 8.14 14.76 11.25
C LEU A 76 9.06 15.50 10.25
N ALA A 77 8.46 16.16 9.26
CA ALA A 77 9.20 16.86 8.22
C ALA A 77 10.10 17.99 8.80
N GLY A 78 9.61 18.71 9.81
CA GLY A 78 10.40 19.72 10.53
C GLY A 78 11.63 19.13 11.23
N ARG A 79 11.51 17.90 11.79
CA ARG A 79 12.63 17.21 12.46
C ARG A 79 13.62 16.57 11.50
N THR A 80 13.17 16.18 10.31
CA THR A 80 13.99 15.43 9.33
C THR A 80 14.51 16.30 8.18
N GLY A 81 14.04 17.54 8.08
CA GLY A 81 14.36 18.42 6.94
C GLY A 81 13.61 18.03 5.67
N GLY A 82 12.46 17.36 5.79
CA GLY A 82 11.59 16.93 4.69
C GLY A 82 11.45 15.42 4.58
N ILE A 83 10.69 15.00 3.57
CA ILE A 83 10.37 13.60 3.27
C ILE A 83 10.86 13.29 1.86
N ASP A 84 11.51 12.14 1.67
CA ASP A 84 11.96 11.69 0.35
C ASP A 84 10.98 10.68 -0.27
N ILE A 85 10.46 9.76 0.53
CA ILE A 85 9.65 8.64 0.04
C ILE A 85 8.41 8.46 0.92
N VAL A 86 7.27 8.29 0.29
CA VAL A 86 6.00 7.95 0.92
C VAL A 86 5.49 6.64 0.34
N VAL A 87 5.15 5.69 1.21
CA VAL A 87 4.46 4.45 0.82
C VAL A 87 3.09 4.41 1.48
N ASN A 88 2.02 4.36 0.68
CA ASN A 88 0.68 4.07 1.16
C ASN A 88 0.39 2.58 1.00
N ALA A 89 0.42 1.85 2.12
CA ALA A 89 0.04 0.45 2.25
C ALA A 89 -1.18 0.27 3.17
N THR A 90 -2.02 1.31 3.28
CA THR A 90 -3.26 1.23 4.04
C THR A 90 -4.26 0.30 3.35
N GLY A 91 -5.01 -0.45 4.15
CA GLY A 91 -6.06 -1.33 3.66
C GLY A 91 -7.32 -1.16 4.50
N PHE A 92 -8.46 -1.34 3.87
CA PHE A 92 -9.78 -1.19 4.49
C PHE A 92 -10.63 -2.42 4.22
N LEU A 93 -11.39 -2.85 5.22
CA LEU A 93 -12.41 -3.87 5.05
C LEU A 93 -13.52 -3.31 4.15
N HIS A 94 -14.00 -4.13 3.26
CA HIS A 94 -15.08 -3.79 2.33
C HIS A 94 -15.97 -5.00 2.08
N ASN A 95 -17.19 -4.77 1.62
CA ASN A 95 -18.12 -5.84 1.32
C ASN A 95 -17.62 -6.67 0.12
N GLN A 96 -17.69 -7.99 0.27
CA GLN A 96 -17.40 -8.96 -0.79
C GLN A 96 -18.47 -10.04 -0.80
N GLY A 97 -18.90 -10.45 -2.01
CA GLY A 97 -19.85 -11.52 -2.22
C GLY A 97 -21.30 -11.07 -2.43
N LYS A 98 -21.69 -9.84 -2.07
CA LYS A 98 -23.06 -9.34 -2.33
C LYS A 98 -23.26 -8.94 -3.78
N THR A 99 -24.35 -9.42 -4.36
CA THR A 99 -24.81 -9.00 -5.69
C THR A 99 -25.31 -7.53 -5.64
N LEU A 100 -25.46 -6.90 -6.83
CA LEU A 100 -26.00 -5.54 -6.92
C LEU A 100 -27.34 -5.39 -6.18
N ALA A 101 -28.23 -6.37 -6.28
CA ALA A 101 -29.54 -6.34 -5.62
C ALA A 101 -29.48 -6.41 -4.08
N GLN A 102 -28.40 -6.95 -3.54
CA GLN A 102 -28.19 -7.13 -2.09
C GLN A 102 -27.33 -6.04 -1.47
N LEU A 103 -26.59 -5.29 -2.29
CA LEU A 103 -25.63 -4.30 -1.84
C LEU A 103 -26.33 -2.99 -1.48
N SER A 104 -26.24 -2.55 -0.25
CA SER A 104 -26.68 -1.22 0.14
C SER A 104 -25.72 -0.13 -0.37
N LEU A 105 -26.19 1.11 -0.50
CA LEU A 105 -25.35 2.25 -0.88
C LEU A 105 -24.18 2.46 0.10
N ALA A 106 -24.42 2.27 1.39
CA ALA A 106 -23.39 2.39 2.43
C ALA A 106 -22.28 1.33 2.24
N GLU A 107 -22.65 0.08 1.98
CA GLU A 107 -21.69 -1.00 1.71
C GLU A 107 -20.96 -0.79 0.39
N TYR A 108 -21.61 -0.24 -0.61
CA TYR A 108 -20.96 0.17 -1.85
C TYR A 108 -19.88 1.24 -1.58
N HIS A 109 -20.19 2.27 -0.81
CA HIS A 109 -19.27 3.32 -0.42
C HIS A 109 -18.07 2.79 0.39
N GLN A 110 -18.28 1.81 1.27
CA GLN A 110 -17.18 1.15 2.01
C GLN A 110 -16.13 0.55 1.08
N GLY A 111 -16.49 0.19 -0.15
CA GLY A 111 -15.57 -0.37 -1.15
C GLY A 111 -14.53 0.61 -1.66
N PHE A 112 -14.74 1.92 -1.53
CA PHE A 112 -13.84 2.91 -2.13
C PHE A 112 -13.64 4.20 -1.32
N VAL A 113 -14.63 4.70 -0.60
CA VAL A 113 -14.52 6.00 0.09
C VAL A 113 -13.34 6.02 1.06
N PRO A 114 -13.19 5.10 2.03
CA PRO A 114 -12.06 5.17 2.96
C PRO A 114 -10.70 5.01 2.26
N PHE A 115 -10.67 4.26 1.15
CA PHE A 115 -9.45 4.00 0.40
C PHE A 115 -8.97 5.24 -0.36
N LEU A 116 -9.90 5.96 -1.00
CA LEU A 116 -9.61 7.19 -1.72
C LEU A 116 -9.35 8.36 -0.78
N ASP A 117 -10.12 8.48 0.29
CA ASP A 117 -9.94 9.52 1.30
C ASP A 117 -8.58 9.41 1.98
N ALA A 118 -8.15 8.19 2.34
CA ALA A 118 -6.82 7.96 2.88
C ALA A 118 -5.71 8.39 1.92
N GLN A 119 -5.84 8.06 0.63
CA GLN A 119 -4.86 8.47 -0.38
C GLN A 119 -4.81 9.98 -0.55
N PHE A 120 -5.98 10.64 -0.61
CA PHE A 120 -6.08 12.09 -0.70
C PHE A 120 -5.46 12.77 0.52
N THR A 121 -5.84 12.34 1.71
CA THR A 121 -5.32 12.88 2.99
C THR A 121 -3.81 12.75 3.10
N ILE A 122 -3.26 11.58 2.75
CA ILE A 122 -1.81 11.35 2.74
C ILE A 122 -1.14 12.29 1.74
N ALA A 123 -1.62 12.35 0.50
CA ALA A 123 -1.04 13.19 -0.54
C ALA A 123 -1.06 14.68 -0.14
N GLN A 124 -2.18 15.15 0.40
CA GLN A 124 -2.33 16.54 0.85
C GLN A 124 -1.37 16.86 2.01
N ALA A 125 -1.25 15.97 3.00
CA ALA A 125 -0.37 16.17 4.15
C ALA A 125 1.12 16.18 3.78
N VAL A 126 1.54 15.34 2.82
CA VAL A 126 2.96 15.20 2.47
C VAL A 126 3.43 16.16 1.38
N ALA A 127 2.54 16.64 0.49
CA ALA A 127 2.90 17.46 -0.66
C ALA A 127 3.71 18.74 -0.34
N PRO A 128 3.55 19.42 0.83
CA PRO A 128 4.38 20.55 1.20
C PRO A 128 5.83 20.20 1.61
N TRP A 129 6.10 18.93 1.89
CA TRP A 129 7.33 18.47 2.54
C TRP A 129 8.17 17.50 1.70
N ILE A 130 7.72 17.21 0.48
CA ILE A 130 8.34 16.25 -0.44
C ILE A 130 8.63 16.93 -1.79
N GLY A 131 9.72 16.54 -2.46
CA GLY A 131 10.08 17.10 -3.77
C GLY A 131 10.92 18.37 -3.69
N GLY A 132 10.86 19.23 -4.72
CA GLY A 132 11.67 20.45 -4.84
C GLY A 132 13.08 20.13 -5.33
N GLU A 133 14.10 20.56 -4.60
CA GLU A 133 15.52 20.32 -4.95
C GLU A 133 15.89 18.82 -4.88
N ARG A 134 15.22 18.07 -4.01
CA ARG A 134 15.38 16.61 -3.89
C ARG A 134 14.22 15.90 -4.57
N GLU A 135 14.49 14.81 -5.28
CA GLU A 135 13.44 13.98 -5.83
C GLU A 135 12.57 13.38 -4.71
N GLY A 136 11.26 13.51 -4.87
CA GLY A 136 10.26 12.88 -4.02
C GLY A 136 9.58 11.69 -4.71
N VAL A 137 9.18 10.68 -3.94
CA VAL A 137 8.47 9.51 -4.48
C VAL A 137 7.26 9.16 -3.63
N ILE A 138 6.09 9.04 -4.25
CA ILE A 138 4.86 8.55 -3.61
C ILE A 138 4.48 7.22 -4.28
N ILE A 139 4.36 6.15 -3.48
CA ILE A 139 4.01 4.80 -3.96
C ILE A 139 2.75 4.34 -3.22
N THR A 140 1.75 3.85 -3.97
CA THR A 140 0.50 3.30 -3.41
C THR A 140 0.34 1.85 -3.80
N THR A 141 0.05 0.98 -2.82
CA THR A 141 -0.27 -0.43 -3.09
C THR A 141 -1.74 -0.58 -3.43
N ILE A 142 -2.05 -1.34 -4.48
CA ILE A 142 -3.40 -1.49 -5.02
C ILE A 142 -3.69 -2.97 -5.26
N PRO A 143 -4.89 -3.46 -4.90
CA PRO A 143 -5.36 -4.78 -5.35
C PRO A 143 -5.61 -4.81 -6.87
N PRO A 144 -5.65 -5.98 -7.52
CA PRO A 144 -5.75 -6.10 -8.97
C PRO A 144 -7.17 -5.89 -9.52
N SER A 145 -8.12 -5.51 -8.66
CA SER A 145 -9.55 -5.56 -8.97
C SER A 145 -9.98 -4.58 -10.07
N ALA A 146 -9.21 -3.53 -10.36
CA ALA A 146 -9.48 -2.64 -11.51
C ALA A 146 -9.45 -3.38 -12.86
N THR A 147 -8.62 -4.41 -12.97
CA THR A 147 -8.40 -5.21 -14.19
C THR A 147 -8.90 -6.65 -14.04
N MET A 148 -9.48 -6.98 -12.89
CA MET A 148 -9.96 -8.31 -12.53
C MET A 148 -11.40 -8.20 -12.00
N ALA A 149 -12.38 -8.11 -12.92
CA ALA A 149 -13.78 -8.03 -12.54
C ALA A 149 -14.30 -9.36 -11.98
N VAL A 150 -14.62 -9.38 -10.70
CA VAL A 150 -15.18 -10.54 -10.00
C VAL A 150 -16.57 -10.20 -9.47
N PRO A 151 -17.61 -11.01 -9.69
CA PRO A 151 -18.93 -10.79 -9.12
C PRO A 151 -18.88 -10.57 -7.59
N GLY A 152 -19.75 -9.71 -7.08
CA GLY A 152 -19.82 -9.40 -5.65
C GLY A 152 -18.74 -8.45 -5.12
N HIS A 153 -17.98 -7.79 -6.01
CA HIS A 153 -16.91 -6.86 -5.62
C HIS A 153 -17.09 -5.45 -6.17
N LEU A 154 -18.32 -5.04 -6.49
CA LEU A 154 -18.61 -3.82 -7.26
C LEU A 154 -17.93 -2.57 -6.67
N GLY A 155 -18.11 -2.28 -5.38
CA GLY A 155 -17.50 -1.09 -4.75
C GLY A 155 -15.96 -1.16 -4.74
N HIS A 156 -15.41 -2.34 -4.47
CA HIS A 156 -13.96 -2.52 -4.45
C HIS A 156 -13.31 -2.37 -5.83
N ILE A 157 -13.96 -2.90 -6.88
CA ILE A 157 -13.50 -2.73 -8.28
C ILE A 157 -13.47 -1.26 -8.65
N VAL A 158 -14.56 -0.51 -8.33
CA VAL A 158 -14.63 0.93 -8.59
C VAL A 158 -13.53 1.67 -7.83
N GLY A 159 -13.30 1.33 -6.55
CA GLY A 159 -12.24 1.93 -5.74
C GLY A 159 -10.84 1.69 -6.31
N CYS A 160 -10.55 0.48 -6.76
CA CYS A 160 -9.25 0.17 -7.38
C CYS A 160 -9.05 0.94 -8.70
N ALA A 161 -10.07 1.01 -9.55
CA ALA A 161 -10.01 1.77 -10.80
C ALA A 161 -9.85 3.27 -10.55
N ALA A 162 -10.59 3.82 -9.58
CA ALA A 162 -10.46 5.22 -9.19
C ALA A 162 -9.06 5.52 -8.62
N MET A 163 -8.47 4.60 -7.83
CA MET A 163 -7.11 4.76 -7.32
C MET A 163 -6.06 4.80 -8.43
N GLU A 164 -6.19 3.97 -9.46
CA GLU A 164 -5.28 4.01 -10.60
C GLU A 164 -5.38 5.34 -11.40
N ALA A 165 -6.59 5.86 -11.55
CA ALA A 165 -6.82 7.19 -12.12
C ALA A 165 -6.24 8.30 -11.23
N PHE A 166 -6.43 8.21 -9.90
CA PHE A 166 -5.90 9.15 -8.93
C PHE A 166 -4.36 9.23 -9.00
N ILE A 167 -3.67 8.10 -9.08
CA ILE A 167 -2.20 8.07 -9.22
C ILE A 167 -1.74 8.83 -10.46
N LYS A 168 -2.39 8.63 -11.59
CA LYS A 168 -2.03 9.31 -12.85
C LYS A 168 -2.29 10.82 -12.76
N ALA A 169 -3.43 11.22 -12.19
CA ALA A 169 -3.77 12.62 -11.98
C ALA A 169 -2.78 13.31 -11.02
N LEU A 170 -2.49 12.67 -9.88
CA LEU A 170 -1.55 13.20 -8.89
C LEU A 170 -0.12 13.30 -9.44
N ALA A 171 0.31 12.34 -10.26
CA ALA A 171 1.60 12.39 -10.94
C ALA A 171 1.71 13.61 -11.87
N ARG A 172 0.63 13.93 -12.58
CA ARG A 172 0.59 15.12 -13.46
C ARG A 172 0.65 16.41 -12.65
N GLU A 173 -0.04 16.46 -11.52
CA GLU A 173 -0.10 17.65 -10.65
C GLU A 173 1.23 17.91 -9.94
N LEU A 174 1.90 16.85 -9.45
CA LEU A 174 3.09 16.97 -8.63
C LEU A 174 4.42 16.85 -9.42
N GLY A 175 4.37 16.43 -10.69
CA GLY A 175 5.59 16.20 -11.48
C GLY A 175 6.49 17.44 -11.62
N ALA A 176 5.92 18.63 -11.79
CA ALA A 176 6.67 19.88 -11.84
C ALA A 176 7.39 20.22 -10.53
N LYS A 177 7.03 19.58 -9.41
CA LYS A 177 7.68 19.69 -8.10
C LYS A 177 8.74 18.61 -7.87
N ASN A 178 9.17 17.91 -8.92
CA ASN A 178 10.14 16.81 -8.84
C ASN A 178 9.64 15.63 -7.98
N ILE A 179 8.35 15.29 -8.09
CA ILE A 179 7.72 14.19 -7.34
C ILE A 179 7.22 13.15 -8.33
N ARG A 180 7.69 11.91 -8.17
CA ARG A 180 7.17 10.74 -8.89
C ARG A 180 6.01 10.13 -8.12
N VAL A 181 4.95 9.74 -8.81
CA VAL A 181 3.80 9.05 -8.21
C VAL A 181 3.55 7.74 -8.94
N LEU A 182 3.51 6.66 -8.19
CA LEU A 182 3.50 5.29 -8.72
C LEU A 182 2.50 4.42 -7.96
N GLY A 183 1.97 3.41 -8.65
CA GLY A 183 1.20 2.33 -8.05
C GLY A 183 1.95 1.00 -8.11
N VAL A 184 1.69 0.13 -7.15
CA VAL A 184 2.10 -1.29 -7.18
C VAL A 184 0.85 -2.13 -7.07
N ARG A 185 0.46 -2.78 -8.15
CA ARG A 185 -0.67 -3.69 -8.20
C ARG A 185 -0.21 -5.08 -7.82
N SER A 186 -0.72 -5.63 -6.71
CA SER A 186 -0.43 -6.99 -6.26
C SER A 186 -1.68 -7.86 -6.30
N HIS A 187 -1.50 -9.17 -6.50
CA HIS A 187 -2.55 -10.17 -6.31
C HIS A 187 -2.65 -10.57 -4.83
N ALA A 188 -3.42 -11.63 -4.52
CA ALA A 188 -3.38 -12.26 -3.21
C ALA A 188 -1.92 -12.64 -2.88
N ILE A 189 -1.54 -12.43 -1.63
CA ILE A 189 -0.18 -12.69 -1.14
C ILE A 189 -0.30 -13.75 -0.04
N ALA A 190 0.16 -14.98 -0.33
CA ALA A 190 -0.07 -16.12 0.56
C ALA A 190 0.57 -15.93 1.95
N ASP A 191 1.80 -15.46 2.01
CA ASP A 191 2.53 -15.23 3.26
C ASP A 191 2.02 -14.01 4.04
N ALA A 192 1.21 -13.12 3.44
CA ALA A 192 0.55 -12.03 4.16
C ALA A 192 -0.51 -12.55 5.15
N VAL A 193 -1.17 -13.66 4.83
CA VAL A 193 -2.14 -14.29 5.75
C VAL A 193 -1.45 -14.72 7.04
N LEU A 194 -0.30 -15.38 6.92
CA LEU A 194 0.52 -15.82 8.05
C LEU A 194 1.13 -14.64 8.83
N ALA A 195 1.34 -13.52 8.15
CA ALA A 195 1.88 -12.29 8.73
C ALA A 195 0.81 -11.43 9.46
N GLY A 196 -0.41 -11.94 9.65
CA GLY A 196 -1.48 -11.23 10.37
C GLY A 196 -2.11 -10.08 9.58
N SER A 197 -2.12 -10.15 8.27
CA SER A 197 -2.84 -9.21 7.41
C SER A 197 -4.35 -9.27 7.64
N TYR A 198 -5.03 -8.13 7.51
CA TYR A 198 -6.51 -8.09 7.48
C TYR A 198 -7.10 -8.93 6.33
N THR A 199 -6.32 -9.21 5.30
CA THR A 199 -6.73 -10.07 4.18
C THR A 199 -6.97 -11.52 4.59
N ALA A 200 -6.50 -11.96 5.77
CA ALA A 200 -6.80 -13.29 6.31
C ALA A 200 -8.31 -13.47 6.49
N GLU A 201 -8.98 -12.47 7.08
CA GLU A 201 -10.44 -12.47 7.25
C GLU A 201 -11.17 -12.42 5.90
N VAL A 202 -10.70 -11.59 4.98
CA VAL A 202 -11.23 -11.49 3.61
C VAL A 202 -11.16 -12.83 2.87
N PHE A 203 -10.02 -13.51 2.96
CA PHE A 203 -9.82 -14.80 2.27
C PHE A 203 -10.57 -15.94 2.96
N ALA A 204 -10.71 -15.90 4.29
CA ALA A 204 -11.54 -16.86 5.02
C ALA A 204 -13.01 -16.76 4.60
N THR A 205 -13.55 -15.54 4.51
CA THR A 205 -14.92 -15.29 4.04
C THR A 205 -15.13 -15.80 2.61
N LYS A 206 -14.19 -15.56 1.71
CA LYS A 206 -14.26 -16.04 0.32
C LYS A 206 -14.19 -17.57 0.22
N ALA A 207 -13.26 -18.18 0.93
CA ALA A 207 -13.10 -19.61 0.94
C ALA A 207 -14.36 -20.30 1.47
N GLN A 208 -14.92 -19.80 2.59
CA GLN A 208 -16.14 -20.31 3.18
C GLN A 208 -17.34 -20.21 2.22
N ALA A 209 -17.50 -19.07 1.53
CA ALA A 209 -18.58 -18.88 0.55
C ALA A 209 -18.52 -19.89 -0.62
N LEU A 210 -17.34 -20.45 -0.90
CA LEU A 210 -17.11 -21.46 -1.94
C LEU A 210 -17.03 -22.91 -1.41
N GLY A 211 -17.21 -23.11 -0.09
CA GLY A 211 -17.05 -24.43 0.54
C GLY A 211 -15.59 -24.93 0.54
N LEU A 212 -14.61 -24.02 0.50
CA LEU A 212 -13.18 -24.33 0.43
C LEU A 212 -12.47 -23.97 1.74
N SER A 213 -11.31 -24.58 1.98
CA SER A 213 -10.35 -24.05 2.95
C SER A 213 -9.63 -22.83 2.38
N VAL A 214 -9.04 -21.99 3.24
CA VAL A 214 -8.21 -20.84 2.80
C VAL A 214 -7.04 -21.31 1.95
N GLU A 215 -6.42 -22.44 2.28
CA GLU A 215 -5.32 -23.02 1.53
C GLU A 215 -5.76 -23.44 0.12
N GLN A 216 -6.92 -24.13 0.01
CA GLN A 216 -7.49 -24.52 -1.27
C GLN A 216 -7.82 -23.30 -2.13
N TRP A 217 -8.39 -22.25 -1.53
CA TRP A 217 -8.67 -21.00 -2.24
C TRP A 217 -7.40 -20.33 -2.74
N LEU A 218 -6.36 -20.22 -1.90
CA LEU A 218 -5.05 -19.66 -2.29
C LEU A 218 -4.38 -20.51 -3.38
N GLY A 219 -4.49 -21.84 -3.31
CA GLY A 219 -4.02 -22.75 -4.35
C GLY A 219 -4.71 -22.50 -5.70
N GLY A 220 -6.03 -22.34 -5.71
CA GLY A 220 -6.80 -21.98 -6.90
C GLY A 220 -6.41 -20.63 -7.46
N ALA A 221 -6.22 -19.62 -6.59
CA ALA A 221 -5.74 -18.31 -6.98
C ALA A 221 -4.33 -18.36 -7.59
N ALA A 222 -3.44 -19.20 -7.08
CA ALA A 222 -2.11 -19.41 -7.63
C ALA A 222 -2.17 -20.02 -9.05
N HIS A 223 -2.97 -21.04 -9.25
CA HIS A 223 -3.15 -21.69 -10.56
C HIS A 223 -3.77 -20.75 -11.62
N SER A 224 -4.51 -19.74 -11.20
CA SER A 224 -5.08 -18.74 -12.12
C SER A 224 -4.07 -17.72 -12.64
N THR A 225 -2.86 -17.69 -12.10
CA THR A 225 -1.79 -16.79 -12.57
C THR A 225 -0.95 -17.47 -13.67
N MET A 226 -0.34 -16.68 -14.55
CA MET A 226 0.55 -17.21 -15.60
C MET A 226 1.76 -17.94 -15.02
N LEU A 227 2.30 -17.48 -13.89
CA LEU A 227 3.43 -18.13 -13.23
C LEU A 227 3.01 -19.27 -12.30
N GLN A 228 1.71 -19.59 -12.21
CA GLN A 228 1.11 -20.63 -11.36
C GLN A 228 1.53 -20.53 -9.89
N ARG A 229 1.77 -19.32 -9.42
CA ARG A 229 2.12 -18.99 -8.04
C ARG A 229 1.67 -17.60 -7.66
N LEU A 230 1.45 -17.37 -6.38
CA LEU A 230 1.17 -16.04 -5.85
C LEU A 230 2.49 -15.28 -5.58
N PRO A 231 2.47 -13.94 -5.67
CA PRO A 231 3.60 -13.14 -5.22
C PRO A 231 3.79 -13.27 -3.71
N THR A 232 5.01 -13.07 -3.24
CA THR A 232 5.35 -13.03 -1.81
C THR A 232 5.51 -11.60 -1.31
N LEU A 233 5.42 -11.40 0.01
CA LEU A 233 5.69 -10.10 0.64
C LEU A 233 7.08 -9.57 0.27
N ALA A 234 8.09 -10.43 0.24
CA ALA A 234 9.45 -10.06 -0.13
C ALA A 234 9.54 -9.55 -1.58
N GLN A 235 8.83 -10.17 -2.52
CA GLN A 235 8.79 -9.73 -3.92
C GLN A 235 8.10 -8.36 -4.06
N ILE A 236 6.96 -8.16 -3.39
CA ILE A 236 6.28 -6.86 -3.39
C ILE A 236 7.17 -5.77 -2.77
N ALA A 237 7.78 -6.05 -1.62
CA ALA A 237 8.69 -5.13 -0.94
C ALA A 237 9.92 -4.78 -1.79
N GLY A 238 10.48 -5.75 -2.51
CA GLY A 238 11.59 -5.51 -3.45
C GLY A 238 11.21 -4.57 -4.58
N VAL A 239 10.02 -4.74 -5.17
CA VAL A 239 9.52 -3.82 -6.22
C VAL A 239 9.28 -2.42 -5.65
N ILE A 240 8.65 -2.29 -4.46
CA ILE A 240 8.45 -0.98 -3.81
C ILE A 240 9.81 -0.29 -3.57
N THR A 241 10.80 -1.02 -3.07
CA THR A 241 12.16 -0.50 -2.82
C THR A 241 12.85 -0.05 -4.12
N PHE A 242 12.74 -0.84 -5.19
CA PHE A 242 13.25 -0.45 -6.52
C PHE A 242 12.60 0.82 -7.04
N LEU A 243 11.27 0.91 -6.98
CA LEU A 243 10.51 2.09 -7.45
C LEU A 243 10.84 3.35 -6.65
N ALA A 244 11.17 3.20 -5.37
CA ALA A 244 11.60 4.28 -4.51
C ALA A 244 13.04 4.76 -4.79
N SER A 245 13.83 3.96 -5.50
CA SER A 245 15.25 4.22 -5.73
C SER A 245 15.51 5.09 -6.97
N PRO A 246 16.71 5.68 -7.09
CA PRO A 246 17.15 6.39 -8.29
C PRO A 246 17.15 5.52 -9.55
N SER A 247 17.22 4.19 -9.42
CA SER A 247 17.15 3.27 -10.57
C SER A 247 15.82 3.32 -11.31
N ALA A 248 14.78 3.86 -10.68
CA ALA A 248 13.45 4.06 -11.27
C ALA A 248 13.13 5.53 -11.60
N ALA A 249 14.13 6.42 -11.66
CA ALA A 249 13.95 7.87 -11.80
C ALA A 249 13.09 8.30 -13.02
N ALA A 250 13.08 7.52 -14.09
CA ALA A 250 12.27 7.80 -15.27
C ALA A 250 10.81 7.29 -15.16
N MET A 251 10.44 6.63 -14.04
CA MET A 251 9.12 6.03 -13.86
C MET A 251 8.22 6.94 -13.02
N THR A 252 7.10 7.35 -13.59
CA THR A 252 6.00 8.04 -12.90
C THR A 252 4.68 7.79 -13.62
N ALA A 253 3.54 8.13 -13.02
CA ALA A 253 2.20 8.00 -13.61
C ALA A 253 1.84 6.57 -14.06
N THR A 254 2.47 5.55 -13.49
CA THR A 254 2.26 4.14 -13.85
C THR A 254 1.89 3.29 -12.65
N VAL A 255 1.16 2.21 -12.93
CA VAL A 255 0.87 1.15 -11.96
C VAL A 255 1.62 -0.10 -12.39
N VAL A 256 2.63 -0.47 -11.62
CA VAL A 256 3.48 -1.63 -11.90
C VAL A 256 2.73 -2.90 -11.51
N ASN A 257 2.58 -3.81 -12.46
CA ASN A 257 1.88 -5.07 -12.28
C ASN A 257 2.78 -6.13 -11.64
N VAL A 258 2.48 -6.52 -10.39
CA VAL A 258 3.22 -7.53 -9.61
C VAL A 258 2.24 -8.64 -9.19
N THR A 259 1.46 -9.14 -10.16
CA THR A 259 0.39 -10.12 -9.92
C THR A 259 0.77 -11.55 -10.30
N ALA A 260 2.02 -11.81 -10.65
CA ALA A 260 2.46 -13.09 -11.23
C ALA A 260 1.70 -13.46 -12.53
N GLY A 261 1.15 -12.46 -13.23
CA GLY A 261 0.39 -12.67 -14.46
C GLY A 261 -1.09 -12.99 -14.23
N ALA A 262 -1.66 -12.63 -13.07
CA ALA A 262 -3.10 -12.71 -12.87
C ALA A 262 -3.87 -11.69 -13.73
N THR A 263 -3.21 -10.59 -14.08
CA THR A 263 -3.75 -9.56 -14.99
C THR A 263 -2.71 -9.18 -16.04
N LEU A 264 -3.15 -8.72 -17.21
CA LEU A 264 -2.26 -8.38 -18.33
C LEU A 264 -1.71 -6.95 -18.25
N SER A 265 -2.38 -6.05 -17.57
CA SER A 265 -1.98 -4.64 -17.50
C SER A 265 -2.57 -3.96 -16.28
#